data_d7bbdfa45e5938af8bab60e4e0fb77c9
#
_entry.id   d7bbdfa45e5938af8bab60e4e0fb77c9
#
_cell.length_a   1.000
_cell.length_b   1.000
_cell.length_c   1.000
_cell.angle_alpha   90.00
_cell.angle_beta   90.00
_cell.angle_gamma   90.00
#
_symmetry.space_group_name_H-M   'P 1'
#
loop_
_entity.id
_entity.type
_entity.pdbx_description
1 polymer ?
#
loop_
_entity_poly.entity_id
_entity_poly.type
_entity_poly.pdbx_seq_one_letter_code
_entity_poly.pdbx_strand_id
1 'polypeptide(L)'
;MADLSISPEEIRGSLDSFMESYRPADVATEEVGHVIETADGIAHVEGLPGTMANELLRFEDGTLGLAMNLDQREIGAVVLGDFGGIEEGQVVHRTGEVLSVPVGDGYLGRTVDPLGRPIDGLGEITDLEGRRALELQAPGVMMRKSVHEPLATGLKAIDSMIPVGRGQRQLIIGDRKTGKTAIALDTILNQRDNWKSGDPNKQVRCIYVAIGQKGSTIASVRSTLEDAGAMEYTTIVASPASDPAGYKYMAPYTGSAIGQHWMYQGKHVLIVFDDLSKQAEAYRAVSLLLRRPPGREAYPGDVFYLHSRLLERCAKLSDALGGGSMTGLPIIETKANDVSAYIPTNVISITDGQIFLQSDLFNANQRPAVDVGISVSRVGGAAQPKAMKKVAGTLKLTLAQYRSMAAFAMFASDLDAATRRQLTRGERLMELLKQPQSTPYAMEDQVASIWMGTNGYLDDIEVSDVLRFERGLLDHLHANSTVLDTIAATGDLTKDTEEALKNAVEEFHRQWLSAGRGVSDLEEGEVSAERTREEISRGRTSEKA
;
A
#
# COMPACT_ATOMS: atom_id res chain seq x y z
N MET A 1 49.01 -60.91 48.90
CA MET A 1 47.72 -60.31 48.60
C MET A 1 47.51 -59.22 49.62
N ALA A 2 47.63 -57.96 49.23
CA ALA A 2 47.37 -56.84 50.10
C ALA A 2 45.85 -56.62 50.17
N ASP A 3 45.28 -56.77 51.37
CA ASP A 3 43.88 -56.45 51.62
C ASP A 3 43.69 -54.94 51.47
N LEU A 4 42.98 -54.54 50.46
CA LEU A 4 42.49 -53.17 50.29
C LEU A 4 41.24 -53.00 51.16
N SER A 5 41.50 -52.60 52.45
CA SER A 5 40.41 -52.18 53.33
C SER A 5 40.13 -50.71 53.07
N ILE A 6 39.14 -50.39 52.23
CA ILE A 6 38.63 -49.04 52.09
C ILE A 6 37.78 -48.72 53.33
N SER A 7 38.19 -47.68 54.08
CA SER A 7 37.43 -47.28 55.26
C SER A 7 36.11 -46.59 54.90
N PRO A 8 35.04 -46.73 55.71
CA PRO A 8 33.77 -46.01 55.49
C PRO A 8 33.95 -44.49 55.42
N GLU A 9 34.98 -43.96 56.06
CA GLU A 9 35.31 -42.54 56.09
C GLU A 9 35.91 -42.06 54.78
N GLU A 10 36.74 -42.90 54.11
CA GLU A 10 37.27 -42.60 52.78
C GLU A 10 36.20 -42.62 51.69
N ILE A 11 35.22 -43.52 51.79
CA ILE A 11 34.04 -43.55 50.90
C ILE A 11 33.21 -42.29 51.09
N ARG A 12 32.98 -41.90 52.34
CA ARG A 12 32.23 -40.67 52.67
C ARG A 12 32.90 -39.42 52.17
N GLY A 13 34.21 -39.29 52.40
CA GLY A 13 35.02 -38.16 51.91
C GLY A 13 35.06 -38.06 50.37
N SER A 14 35.12 -39.19 49.67
CA SER A 14 35.04 -39.26 48.23
C SER A 14 33.64 -38.91 47.67
N LEU A 15 32.58 -39.34 48.37
CA LEU A 15 31.18 -38.97 48.02
C LEU A 15 30.93 -37.47 48.29
N ASP A 16 31.37 -36.95 49.42
CA ASP A 16 31.20 -35.52 49.72
C ASP A 16 31.98 -34.64 48.72
N SER A 17 33.21 -35.02 48.38
CA SER A 17 33.99 -34.31 47.37
C SER A 17 33.43 -34.43 45.94
N PHE A 18 32.82 -35.60 45.62
CA PHE A 18 32.07 -35.76 44.35
C PHE A 18 30.81 -34.94 44.35
N MET A 19 30.06 -34.86 45.44
CA MET A 19 28.83 -34.03 45.54
C MET A 19 29.18 -32.53 45.51
N GLU A 20 30.28 -32.08 46.09
CA GLU A 20 30.75 -30.70 46.00
C GLU A 20 31.28 -30.33 44.59
N SER A 21 31.86 -31.27 43.87
CA SER A 21 32.36 -31.10 42.52
C SER A 21 31.31 -31.37 41.44
N TYR A 22 30.21 -32.03 41.78
CA TYR A 22 29.11 -32.33 40.87
C TYR A 22 28.29 -31.05 40.62
N ARG A 23 28.71 -30.30 39.63
CA ARG A 23 27.83 -29.39 38.94
C ARG A 23 27.09 -30.24 37.93
N PRO A 24 25.73 -30.38 38.02
CA PRO A 24 25.00 -30.92 36.91
C PRO A 24 25.45 -30.04 35.73
N ALA A 25 26.04 -30.63 34.71
CA ALA A 25 26.16 -29.94 33.44
C ALA A 25 24.72 -29.47 33.17
N ASP A 26 24.54 -28.18 32.93
CA ASP A 26 23.37 -27.71 32.24
C ASP A 26 23.43 -28.40 30.87
N VAL A 27 22.99 -29.65 30.85
CA VAL A 27 22.50 -30.29 29.65
C VAL A 27 21.24 -29.53 29.39
N ALA A 28 21.38 -28.44 28.64
CA ALA A 28 20.25 -27.91 27.96
C ALA A 28 19.67 -29.11 27.21
N THR A 29 18.64 -29.73 27.78
CA THR A 29 17.86 -30.75 27.12
C THR A 29 17.23 -29.98 25.99
N GLU A 30 17.82 -30.05 24.79
CA GLU A 30 17.17 -29.55 23.59
C GLU A 30 15.82 -30.26 23.52
N GLU A 31 14.75 -29.49 23.68
CA GLU A 31 13.41 -30.01 23.50
C GLU A 31 13.29 -30.48 22.06
N VAL A 32 13.04 -31.77 21.88
CA VAL A 32 12.86 -32.41 20.60
C VAL A 32 11.41 -32.79 20.44
N GLY A 33 10.79 -32.29 19.39
CA GLY A 33 9.42 -32.67 19.01
C GLY A 33 9.40 -33.57 17.79
N HIS A 34 8.23 -34.15 17.51
CA HIS A 34 7.99 -34.98 16.35
C HIS A 34 6.72 -34.56 15.63
N VAL A 35 6.75 -34.62 14.31
CA VAL A 35 5.56 -34.41 13.47
C VAL A 35 4.61 -35.60 13.67
N ILE A 36 3.38 -35.33 14.09
CA ILE A 36 2.35 -36.35 14.26
C ILE A 36 1.39 -36.42 13.07
N GLU A 37 1.21 -35.30 12.38
CA GLU A 37 0.34 -35.20 11.21
C GLU A 37 0.84 -34.03 10.32
N THR A 38 0.77 -34.18 9.01
CA THR A 38 1.04 -33.09 8.07
C THR A 38 -0.01 -33.07 6.96
N ALA A 39 -0.52 -31.89 6.63
CA ALA A 39 -1.47 -31.68 5.54
C ALA A 39 -1.40 -30.26 5.02
N ASP A 40 -1.32 -30.09 3.70
CA ASP A 40 -1.47 -28.80 2.99
C ASP A 40 -0.65 -27.62 3.57
N GLY A 41 0.58 -27.91 4.01
CA GLY A 41 1.48 -26.89 4.58
C GLY A 41 1.25 -26.57 6.06
N ILE A 42 0.49 -27.42 6.77
CA ILE A 42 0.38 -27.40 8.23
C ILE A 42 1.01 -28.70 8.77
N ALA A 43 1.78 -28.58 9.83
CA ALA A 43 2.31 -29.69 10.59
C ALA A 43 1.81 -29.62 12.03
N HIS A 44 1.31 -30.73 12.55
CA HIS A 44 1.02 -30.92 13.97
C HIS A 44 2.23 -31.57 14.63
N VAL A 45 2.77 -30.94 15.66
CA VAL A 45 4.02 -31.35 16.33
C VAL A 45 3.75 -31.58 17.80
N GLU A 46 4.28 -32.67 18.35
CA GLU A 46 4.24 -32.96 19.78
C GLU A 46 5.63 -32.89 20.42
N GLY A 47 5.70 -32.81 21.73
CA GLY A 47 6.96 -32.92 22.48
C GLY A 47 7.73 -31.60 22.71
N LEU A 48 7.13 -30.45 22.40
CA LEU A 48 7.74 -29.12 22.57
C LEU A 48 6.94 -28.24 23.55
N PRO A 49 6.86 -28.56 24.84
CA PRO A 49 5.99 -27.86 25.80
C PRO A 49 6.41 -26.41 26.08
N GLY A 50 7.67 -26.04 25.83
CA GLY A 50 8.20 -24.70 26.05
C GLY A 50 8.02 -23.75 24.87
N THR A 51 7.37 -24.14 23.76
CA THR A 51 7.22 -23.33 22.55
C THR A 51 6.42 -22.06 22.82
N MET A 52 6.91 -20.94 22.32
CA MET A 52 6.24 -19.64 22.36
C MET A 52 5.29 -19.45 21.16
N ALA A 53 4.27 -18.65 21.35
CA ALA A 53 3.41 -18.24 20.23
C ALA A 53 4.24 -17.46 19.17
N ASN A 54 4.06 -17.80 17.89
CA ASN A 54 4.82 -17.27 16.77
C ASN A 54 6.35 -17.56 16.84
N GLU A 55 6.75 -18.57 17.58
CA GLU A 55 8.12 -19.09 17.55
C GLU A 55 8.37 -19.83 16.24
N LEU A 56 9.57 -19.68 15.70
CA LEU A 56 10.05 -20.48 14.59
C LEU A 56 10.47 -21.87 15.09
N LEU A 57 9.94 -22.87 14.42
CA LEU A 57 10.34 -24.27 14.56
C LEU A 57 11.19 -24.66 13.36
N ARG A 58 12.18 -25.53 13.55
CA ARG A 58 13.04 -26.05 12.50
C ARG A 58 12.81 -27.53 12.33
N PHE A 59 12.38 -27.94 11.15
CA PHE A 59 12.26 -29.34 10.77
C PHE A 59 13.64 -29.92 10.43
N GLU A 60 13.74 -31.24 10.38
CA GLU A 60 15.01 -31.96 10.14
C GLU A 60 15.64 -31.64 8.79
N ASP A 61 14.83 -31.36 7.77
CA ASP A 61 15.26 -30.93 6.44
C ASP A 61 15.73 -29.46 6.37
N GLY A 62 15.65 -28.72 7.49
CA GLY A 62 15.97 -27.31 7.59
C GLY A 62 14.81 -26.36 7.27
N THR A 63 13.67 -26.87 6.84
CA THR A 63 12.45 -26.06 6.62
C THR A 63 11.99 -25.42 7.93
N LEU A 64 11.46 -24.21 7.84
CA LEU A 64 10.95 -23.48 9.01
C LEU A 64 9.44 -23.66 9.13
N GLY A 65 8.96 -23.74 10.36
CA GLY A 65 7.54 -23.69 10.70
C GLY A 65 7.25 -22.56 11.67
N LEU A 66 6.06 -21.99 11.59
CA LEU A 66 5.56 -20.96 12.49
C LEU A 66 4.55 -21.57 13.46
N ALA A 67 4.84 -21.59 14.75
CA ALA A 67 3.95 -22.09 15.79
C ALA A 67 2.76 -21.14 15.98
N MET A 68 1.56 -21.52 15.50
CA MET A 68 0.36 -20.67 15.55
C MET A 68 -0.69 -21.15 16.53
N ASN A 69 -0.82 -22.46 16.73
CA ASN A 69 -1.68 -23.05 17.76
C ASN A 69 -0.81 -23.74 18.81
N LEU A 70 -1.00 -23.35 20.05
CA LEU A 70 -0.35 -24.00 21.19
C LEU A 70 -1.42 -24.68 22.03
N ASP A 71 -1.47 -26.01 21.94
CA ASP A 71 -2.34 -26.83 22.79
C ASP A 71 -1.50 -27.61 23.79
N GLN A 72 -2.11 -28.21 24.79
CA GLN A 72 -1.41 -28.97 25.84
C GLN A 72 -0.60 -30.16 25.30
N ARG A 73 -1.03 -30.72 24.18
CA ARG A 73 -0.47 -31.96 23.63
C ARG A 73 0.21 -31.76 22.28
N GLU A 74 -0.24 -30.78 21.52
CA GLU A 74 0.24 -30.55 20.17
C GLU A 74 0.40 -29.08 19.83
N ILE A 75 1.28 -28.78 18.88
CA ILE A 75 1.51 -27.47 18.30
C ILE A 75 1.07 -27.54 16.85
N GLY A 76 0.16 -26.65 16.44
CA GLY A 76 -0.15 -26.44 15.03
C GLY A 76 0.83 -25.45 14.44
N ALA A 77 1.71 -25.91 13.56
CA ALA A 77 2.72 -25.12 12.89
C ALA A 77 2.41 -24.93 11.40
N VAL A 78 2.50 -23.69 10.93
CA VAL A 78 2.41 -23.35 9.50
C VAL A 78 3.80 -23.48 8.88
N VAL A 79 3.94 -24.33 7.88
CA VAL A 79 5.22 -24.55 7.20
C VAL A 79 5.55 -23.36 6.30
N LEU A 80 6.76 -22.84 6.43
CA LEU A 80 7.26 -21.67 5.72
C LEU A 80 8.20 -22.09 4.59
N GLY A 81 7.65 -22.58 3.50
CA GLY A 81 8.41 -23.04 2.34
C GLY A 81 7.77 -24.24 1.67
N ASP A 82 8.60 -25.06 1.01
CA ASP A 82 8.16 -26.31 0.44
C ASP A 82 7.88 -27.32 1.58
N PHE A 83 6.68 -27.85 1.58
CA PHE A 83 6.23 -28.81 2.58
C PHE A 83 6.21 -30.25 2.07
N GLY A 84 6.64 -30.48 0.83
CA GLY A 84 6.66 -31.81 0.21
C GLY A 84 7.63 -32.80 0.85
N GLY A 85 8.60 -32.30 1.63
CA GLY A 85 9.59 -33.13 2.33
C GLY A 85 9.29 -33.35 3.82
N ILE A 86 8.14 -32.88 4.34
CA ILE A 86 7.80 -33.04 5.74
C ILE A 86 6.95 -34.29 5.92
N GLU A 87 7.44 -35.24 6.72
CA GLU A 87 6.84 -36.53 6.95
C GLU A 87 6.46 -36.75 8.41
N GLU A 88 5.49 -37.62 8.68
CA GLU A 88 5.11 -38.05 10.02
C GLU A 88 6.31 -38.77 10.71
N GLY A 89 6.53 -38.44 11.97
CA GLY A 89 7.65 -38.95 12.77
C GLY A 89 8.95 -38.12 12.62
N GLN A 90 9.02 -37.17 11.70
CA GLN A 90 10.18 -36.31 11.50
C GLN A 90 10.47 -35.45 12.74
N VAL A 91 11.77 -35.26 13.03
CA VAL A 91 12.22 -34.48 14.19
C VAL A 91 12.04 -32.97 13.95
N VAL A 92 11.60 -32.28 15.01
CA VAL A 92 11.39 -30.84 15.00
C VAL A 92 12.10 -30.22 16.21
N HIS A 93 12.85 -29.17 15.98
CA HIS A 93 13.56 -28.40 17.00
C HIS A 93 12.96 -27.02 17.20
N ARG A 94 12.94 -26.55 18.43
CA ARG A 94 12.70 -25.14 18.75
C ARG A 94 13.88 -24.30 18.33
N THR A 95 13.62 -23.11 17.82
CA THR A 95 14.70 -22.11 17.59
C THR A 95 14.87 -21.18 18.79
N GLY A 96 13.86 -21.06 19.67
CA GLY A 96 13.82 -20.05 20.72
C GLY A 96 13.63 -18.61 20.19
N GLU A 97 13.43 -18.46 18.89
CA GLU A 97 13.28 -17.17 18.23
C GLU A 97 11.84 -16.94 17.73
N VAL A 98 11.26 -15.82 18.12
CA VAL A 98 9.99 -15.36 17.54
C VAL A 98 10.26 -14.83 16.12
N LEU A 99 9.33 -15.13 15.21
CA LEU A 99 9.43 -14.73 13.80
C LEU A 99 9.76 -13.24 13.65
N SER A 100 10.89 -12.95 13.05
CA SER A 100 11.41 -11.60 12.82
C SER A 100 12.05 -11.50 11.44
N VAL A 101 12.12 -10.28 10.92
CA VAL A 101 12.81 -10.00 9.65
C VAL A 101 13.93 -8.99 9.86
N PRO A 102 15.01 -9.06 9.04
CA PRO A 102 16.01 -8.00 9.01
C PRO A 102 15.37 -6.69 8.58
N VAL A 103 15.92 -5.56 9.02
CA VAL A 103 15.45 -4.22 8.67
C VAL A 103 16.63 -3.28 8.42
N GLY A 104 16.45 -2.28 7.58
CA GLY A 104 17.50 -1.32 7.23
C GLY A 104 17.23 -0.67 5.86
N ASP A 105 18.03 0.33 5.49
CA ASP A 105 17.91 1.01 4.20
C ASP A 105 18.35 0.13 3.01
N GLY A 106 19.08 -0.99 3.28
CA GLY A 106 19.42 -1.99 2.27
C GLY A 106 18.21 -2.64 1.56
N TYR A 107 17.00 -2.48 2.08
CA TYR A 107 15.77 -2.94 1.43
C TYR A 107 15.29 -2.03 0.29
N LEU A 108 15.77 -0.78 0.21
CA LEU A 108 15.38 0.11 -0.89
C LEU A 108 15.89 -0.45 -2.23
N GLY A 109 15.04 -0.42 -3.23
CA GLY A 109 15.34 -0.98 -4.56
C GLY A 109 15.21 -2.51 -4.68
N ARG A 110 14.88 -3.21 -3.60
CA ARG A 110 14.89 -4.68 -3.55
C ARG A 110 13.49 -5.29 -3.65
N THR A 111 13.47 -6.50 -4.19
CA THR A 111 12.27 -7.36 -4.16
C THR A 111 12.58 -8.58 -3.30
N VAL A 112 11.74 -8.78 -2.26
CA VAL A 112 11.98 -9.80 -1.24
C VAL A 112 10.76 -10.69 -1.02
N ASP A 113 11.00 -11.87 -0.47
CA ASP A 113 9.95 -12.77 0.00
C ASP A 113 9.41 -12.35 1.39
N PRO A 114 8.34 -13.00 1.90
CA PRO A 114 7.79 -12.68 3.22
C PRO A 114 8.72 -12.95 4.41
N LEU A 115 9.82 -13.67 4.23
CA LEU A 115 10.87 -13.84 5.23
C LEU A 115 11.97 -12.77 5.13
N GLY A 116 11.83 -11.80 4.21
CA GLY A 116 12.80 -10.74 3.98
C GLY A 116 14.02 -11.15 3.15
N ARG A 117 13.98 -12.33 2.49
CA ARG A 117 15.07 -12.82 1.64
C ARG A 117 14.95 -12.24 0.24
N PRO A 118 16.05 -11.82 -0.40
CA PRO A 118 16.02 -11.28 -1.76
C PRO A 118 15.61 -12.35 -2.78
N ILE A 119 14.71 -11.97 -3.70
CA ILE A 119 14.25 -12.81 -4.82
C ILE A 119 14.44 -12.12 -6.17
N ASP A 120 15.18 -11.01 -6.19
CA ASP A 120 15.41 -10.16 -7.36
C ASP A 120 16.68 -10.51 -8.15
N GLY A 121 17.48 -11.46 -7.67
CA GLY A 121 18.74 -11.87 -8.29
C GLY A 121 19.90 -10.89 -8.09
N LEU A 122 19.74 -9.85 -7.25
CA LEU A 122 20.75 -8.84 -6.99
C LEU A 122 21.72 -9.20 -5.85
N GLY A 123 21.71 -10.46 -5.38
CA GLY A 123 22.55 -10.92 -4.28
C GLY A 123 22.00 -10.54 -2.89
N GLU A 124 22.80 -10.83 -1.86
CA GLU A 124 22.42 -10.57 -0.45
C GLU A 124 22.17 -9.10 -0.17
N ILE A 125 21.26 -8.83 0.77
CA ILE A 125 20.98 -7.48 1.21
C ILE A 125 22.04 -7.06 2.23
N THR A 126 22.70 -5.97 1.94
CA THR A 126 23.64 -5.29 2.84
C THR A 126 22.96 -4.07 3.48
N ASP A 127 23.63 -3.37 4.40
CA ASP A 127 23.08 -2.19 5.08
C ASP A 127 21.82 -2.52 5.90
N LEU A 128 21.99 -3.54 6.75
CA LEU A 128 20.99 -4.00 7.71
C LEU A 128 21.32 -3.43 9.10
N GLU A 129 20.31 -2.88 9.76
CA GLU A 129 20.43 -2.20 11.06
C GLU A 129 19.94 -3.05 12.24
N GLY A 130 19.47 -4.26 11.97
CA GLY A 130 18.99 -5.21 12.99
C GLY A 130 17.83 -6.08 12.50
N ARG A 131 17.09 -6.63 13.46
CA ARG A 131 15.90 -7.46 13.19
C ARG A 131 14.68 -6.90 13.91
N ARG A 132 13.51 -7.08 13.34
CA ARG A 132 12.24 -6.63 13.92
C ARG A 132 11.22 -7.76 13.87
N ALA A 133 10.56 -8.02 15.00
CA ALA A 133 9.48 -9.02 15.03
C ALA A 133 8.33 -8.62 14.10
N LEU A 134 7.69 -9.61 13.47
CA LEU A 134 6.55 -9.37 12.59
C LEU A 134 5.30 -8.95 13.38
N GLU A 135 5.05 -9.59 14.50
CA GLU A 135 3.92 -9.31 15.39
C GLU A 135 4.34 -8.29 16.45
N LEU A 136 4.15 -7.02 16.14
CA LEU A 136 4.41 -5.91 17.06
C LEU A 136 3.13 -5.14 17.33
N GLN A 137 2.99 -4.71 18.58
CA GLN A 137 1.88 -3.84 18.97
C GLN A 137 1.96 -2.49 18.23
N ALA A 138 0.81 -2.01 17.79
CA ALA A 138 0.69 -0.67 17.21
C ALA A 138 1.08 0.43 18.20
N PRO A 139 1.56 1.60 17.73
CA PRO A 139 1.82 2.75 18.60
C PRO A 139 0.59 3.11 19.45
N GLY A 140 0.77 3.29 20.75
CA GLY A 140 -0.29 3.71 21.65
C GLY A 140 -0.76 5.15 21.40
N VAL A 141 -1.90 5.55 21.99
CA VAL A 141 -2.50 6.86 21.77
C VAL A 141 -1.55 8.02 22.10
N MET A 142 -0.77 7.92 23.18
CA MET A 142 0.19 8.94 23.60
C MET A 142 1.40 9.06 22.67
N MET A 143 1.65 8.07 21.83
CA MET A 143 2.75 8.06 20.87
C MET A 143 2.37 8.70 19.53
N ARG A 144 1.07 8.97 19.31
CA ARG A 144 0.54 9.47 18.03
C ARG A 144 0.35 10.98 18.04
N LYS A 145 0.45 11.56 16.87
CA LYS A 145 0.06 12.93 16.54
C LYS A 145 -1.07 12.91 15.50
N SER A 146 -1.94 13.89 15.53
CA SER A 146 -2.99 14.03 14.51
C SER A 146 -2.39 14.17 13.12
N VAL A 147 -2.99 13.51 12.14
CA VAL A 147 -2.60 13.60 10.73
C VAL A 147 -2.93 15.00 10.20
N HIS A 148 -1.93 15.71 9.67
CA HIS A 148 -2.07 17.10 9.20
C HIS A 148 -1.16 17.41 7.99
N GLU A 149 -0.29 16.49 7.61
CA GLU A 149 0.62 16.66 6.48
C GLU A 149 0.08 15.90 5.28
N PRO A 150 0.04 16.51 4.06
CA PRO A 150 -0.45 15.82 2.87
C PRO A 150 0.49 14.72 2.41
N LEU A 151 -0.10 13.62 1.92
CA LEU A 151 0.55 12.66 1.04
C LEU A 151 -0.14 12.77 -0.31
N ALA A 152 0.42 13.53 -1.23
CA ALA A 152 -0.16 13.72 -2.54
C ALA A 152 -0.10 12.41 -3.35
N THR A 153 -1.23 12.04 -3.95
CA THR A 153 -1.33 10.87 -4.82
C THR A 153 -0.97 11.20 -6.27
N GLY A 154 -0.97 12.47 -6.63
CA GLY A 154 -0.81 12.93 -8.00
C GLY A 154 -2.08 12.77 -8.86
N LEU A 155 -3.19 12.36 -8.25
CA LEU A 155 -4.46 12.15 -8.93
C LEU A 155 -5.45 13.25 -8.54
N LYS A 156 -5.86 14.06 -9.53
CA LYS A 156 -6.76 15.22 -9.33
C LYS A 156 -8.03 14.86 -8.55
N ALA A 157 -8.66 13.75 -8.89
CA ALA A 157 -9.90 13.32 -8.27
C ALA A 157 -9.73 12.96 -6.78
N ILE A 158 -8.57 12.44 -6.39
CA ILE A 158 -8.28 12.02 -5.02
C ILE A 158 -7.77 13.20 -4.19
N ASP A 159 -6.71 13.86 -4.64
CA ASP A 159 -6.07 14.94 -3.88
C ASP A 159 -7.01 16.12 -3.62
N SER A 160 -7.97 16.37 -4.53
CA SER A 160 -8.96 17.42 -4.36
C SER A 160 -10.13 17.07 -3.45
N MET A 161 -10.66 15.82 -3.52
CA MET A 161 -11.94 15.47 -2.87
C MET A 161 -11.82 14.44 -1.76
N ILE A 162 -10.75 13.64 -1.77
CA ILE A 162 -10.51 12.51 -0.86
C ILE A 162 -9.05 12.52 -0.41
N PRO A 163 -8.55 13.65 0.12
CA PRO A 163 -7.13 13.80 0.40
C PRO A 163 -6.60 12.79 1.40
N VAL A 164 -5.37 12.34 1.18
CA VAL A 164 -4.66 11.40 2.03
C VAL A 164 -3.56 12.13 2.80
N GLY A 165 -3.47 11.89 4.10
CA GLY A 165 -2.44 12.47 4.96
C GLY A 165 -1.38 11.45 5.37
N ARG A 166 -0.20 11.94 5.72
CA ARG A 166 0.92 11.13 6.21
C ARG A 166 0.58 10.49 7.55
N GLY A 167 0.51 9.16 7.58
CA GLY A 167 0.08 8.38 8.74
C GLY A 167 -1.39 7.96 8.72
N GLN A 168 -2.14 8.31 7.67
CA GLN A 168 -3.53 7.90 7.47
C GLN A 168 -3.60 6.49 6.91
N ARG A 169 -4.72 5.80 7.20
CA ARG A 169 -5.11 4.53 6.59
C ARG A 169 -6.24 4.80 5.62
N GLN A 170 -5.96 4.81 4.33
CA GLN A 170 -6.96 5.08 3.29
C GLN A 170 -7.18 3.82 2.46
N LEU A 171 -8.39 3.26 2.55
CA LEU A 171 -8.77 2.06 1.82
C LEU A 171 -8.98 2.38 0.33
N ILE A 172 -8.48 1.52 -0.55
CA ILE A 172 -8.83 1.49 -1.97
C ILE A 172 -9.70 0.24 -2.19
N ILE A 173 -10.94 0.43 -2.59
CA ILE A 173 -11.92 -0.65 -2.68
C ILE A 173 -12.67 -0.61 -4.02
N GLY A 174 -12.94 -1.77 -4.60
CA GLY A 174 -13.69 -1.92 -5.84
C GLY A 174 -13.54 -3.29 -6.47
N ASP A 175 -14.28 -3.53 -7.52
CA ASP A 175 -14.27 -4.80 -8.24
C ASP A 175 -12.93 -5.07 -8.95
N ARG A 176 -12.77 -6.28 -9.43
CA ARG A 176 -11.59 -6.68 -10.20
C ARG A 176 -11.42 -5.80 -11.45
N LYS A 177 -10.17 -5.36 -11.74
CA LYS A 177 -9.80 -4.55 -12.91
C LYS A 177 -10.42 -3.14 -12.97
N THR A 178 -10.83 -2.56 -11.84
CA THR A 178 -11.33 -1.17 -11.76
C THR A 178 -10.22 -0.11 -11.59
N GLY A 179 -8.95 -0.51 -11.52
CA GLY A 179 -7.81 0.41 -11.41
C GLY A 179 -7.26 0.61 -10.00
N LYS A 180 -7.57 -0.28 -9.04
CA LYS A 180 -7.07 -0.18 -7.65
C LYS A 180 -5.54 -0.12 -7.58
N THR A 181 -4.87 -1.07 -8.22
CA THR A 181 -3.40 -1.13 -8.29
C THR A 181 -2.81 0.09 -9.00
N ALA A 182 -3.48 0.61 -10.05
CA ALA A 182 -3.03 1.80 -10.76
C ALA A 182 -2.96 3.03 -9.83
N ILE A 183 -4.00 3.27 -9.01
CA ILE A 183 -4.00 4.37 -8.03
C ILE A 183 -2.84 4.22 -7.03
N ALA A 184 -2.60 3.00 -6.54
CA ALA A 184 -1.51 2.74 -5.62
C ALA A 184 -0.14 3.00 -6.26
N LEU A 185 0.06 2.56 -7.51
CA LEU A 185 1.29 2.81 -8.26
C LEU A 185 1.49 4.30 -8.56
N ASP A 186 0.45 5.00 -9.03
CA ASP A 186 0.52 6.45 -9.28
C ASP A 186 0.90 7.21 -8.00
N THR A 187 0.38 6.79 -6.84
CA THR A 187 0.76 7.37 -5.55
C THR A 187 2.25 7.16 -5.23
N ILE A 188 2.80 5.97 -5.54
CA ILE A 188 4.24 5.70 -5.38
C ILE A 188 5.04 6.56 -6.36
N LEU A 189 4.65 6.59 -7.65
CA LEU A 189 5.33 7.37 -8.69
C LEU A 189 5.38 8.85 -8.35
N ASN A 190 4.34 9.37 -7.74
CA ASN A 190 4.25 10.78 -7.34
C ASN A 190 5.24 11.16 -6.21
N GLN A 191 5.87 10.21 -5.54
CA GLN A 191 6.86 10.51 -4.50
C GLN A 191 8.28 10.75 -5.06
N ARG A 192 8.48 10.61 -6.37
CA ARG A 192 9.79 10.74 -7.03
C ARG A 192 10.46 12.10 -6.77
N ASP A 193 9.72 13.18 -6.91
CA ASP A 193 10.27 14.53 -6.75
C ASP A 193 10.54 14.83 -5.27
N ASN A 194 9.69 14.34 -4.37
CA ASN A 194 9.95 14.36 -2.94
C ASN A 194 11.25 13.61 -2.59
N TRP A 195 11.50 12.45 -3.21
CA TRP A 195 12.73 11.70 -3.02
C TRP A 195 13.95 12.42 -3.54
N LYS A 196 13.88 12.95 -4.78
CA LYS A 196 14.97 13.70 -5.42
C LYS A 196 15.31 15.01 -4.72
N SER A 197 14.38 15.58 -3.94
CA SER A 197 14.63 16.81 -3.18
C SER A 197 15.75 16.67 -2.14
N GLY A 198 16.06 15.46 -1.70
CA GLY A 198 17.04 15.20 -0.63
C GLY A 198 16.60 15.66 0.76
N ASP A 199 15.42 16.29 0.89
CA ASP A 199 14.90 16.75 2.18
C ASP A 199 14.25 15.58 2.94
N PRO A 200 14.79 15.18 4.10
CA PRO A 200 14.25 14.06 4.89
C PRO A 200 12.78 14.25 5.29
N ASN A 201 12.32 15.49 5.41
CA ASN A 201 10.93 15.79 5.77
C ASN A 201 9.97 15.62 4.59
N LYS A 202 10.48 15.65 3.36
CA LYS A 202 9.69 15.44 2.15
C LYS A 202 9.77 14.01 1.65
N GLN A 203 10.95 13.39 1.76
CA GLN A 203 11.20 12.03 1.30
C GLN A 203 10.22 11.02 1.87
N VAL A 204 9.70 10.15 1.01
CA VAL A 204 8.81 9.05 1.39
C VAL A 204 9.41 7.75 0.89
N ARG A 205 9.64 6.81 1.80
CA ARG A 205 9.99 5.43 1.47
C ARG A 205 8.74 4.65 1.16
N CYS A 206 8.73 3.92 0.06
CA CYS A 206 7.57 3.19 -0.39
C CYS A 206 7.76 1.68 -0.19
N ILE A 207 6.70 1.00 0.20
CA ILE A 207 6.64 -0.47 0.28
C ILE A 207 5.42 -0.93 -0.48
N TYR A 208 5.62 -1.80 -1.46
CA TYR A 208 4.54 -2.45 -2.18
C TYR A 208 4.49 -3.92 -1.78
N VAL A 209 3.42 -4.31 -1.10
CA VAL A 209 3.21 -5.70 -0.66
C VAL A 209 2.27 -6.38 -1.63
N ALA A 210 2.79 -7.28 -2.46
CA ALA A 210 2.04 -8.09 -3.41
C ALA A 210 1.58 -9.39 -2.73
N ILE A 211 0.28 -9.58 -2.57
CA ILE A 211 -0.30 -10.70 -1.83
C ILE A 211 -1.14 -11.57 -2.77
N GLY A 212 -0.71 -12.78 -3.06
CA GLY A 212 -1.45 -13.74 -3.87
C GLY A 212 -1.67 -13.29 -5.33
N GLN A 213 -0.85 -12.39 -5.84
CA GLN A 213 -0.89 -11.95 -7.23
C GLN A 213 -0.15 -12.93 -8.15
N LYS A 214 -0.47 -12.89 -9.45
CA LYS A 214 0.31 -13.65 -10.43
C LYS A 214 1.72 -13.10 -10.52
N GLY A 215 2.73 -13.97 -10.66
CA GLY A 215 4.12 -13.56 -10.82
C GLY A 215 4.33 -12.58 -11.98
N SER A 216 3.61 -12.75 -13.10
CA SER A 216 3.63 -11.80 -14.22
C SER A 216 3.12 -10.40 -13.86
N THR A 217 2.13 -10.31 -12.97
CA THR A 217 1.62 -9.01 -12.48
C THR A 217 2.67 -8.33 -11.60
N ILE A 218 3.31 -9.08 -10.71
CA ILE A 218 4.38 -8.56 -9.84
C ILE A 218 5.56 -8.06 -10.70
N ALA A 219 5.94 -8.83 -11.71
CA ALA A 219 6.99 -8.43 -12.66
C ALA A 219 6.62 -7.14 -13.41
N SER A 220 5.36 -6.99 -13.85
CA SER A 220 4.88 -5.77 -14.51
C SER A 220 4.90 -4.57 -13.56
N VAL A 221 4.50 -4.73 -12.30
CA VAL A 221 4.59 -3.67 -11.28
C VAL A 221 6.04 -3.24 -11.08
N ARG A 222 6.95 -4.20 -10.93
CA ARG A 222 8.38 -3.92 -10.79
C ARG A 222 8.91 -3.14 -11.99
N SER A 223 8.64 -3.60 -13.22
CA SER A 223 9.08 -2.91 -14.45
C SER A 223 8.54 -1.48 -14.51
N THR A 224 7.26 -1.25 -14.18
CA THR A 224 6.67 0.10 -14.15
C THR A 224 7.40 1.01 -13.16
N LEU A 225 7.77 0.51 -11.98
CA LEU A 225 8.50 1.28 -10.97
C LEU A 225 9.96 1.52 -11.39
N GLU A 226 10.62 0.52 -12.01
CA GLU A 226 11.98 0.64 -12.55
C GLU A 226 12.05 1.68 -13.68
N ASP A 227 11.15 1.59 -14.67
CA ASP A 227 11.09 2.49 -15.82
C ASP A 227 10.88 3.96 -15.40
N ALA A 228 10.16 4.17 -14.30
CA ALA A 228 9.93 5.50 -13.74
C ALA A 228 11.02 5.95 -12.74
N GLY A 229 12.03 5.12 -12.45
CA GLY A 229 13.05 5.39 -11.43
C GLY A 229 12.53 5.36 -9.99
N ALA A 230 11.34 4.81 -9.76
CA ALA A 230 10.72 4.75 -8.44
C ALA A 230 11.25 3.60 -7.57
N MET A 231 11.97 2.64 -8.13
CA MET A 231 12.60 1.57 -7.35
C MET A 231 13.68 2.10 -6.40
N GLU A 232 14.29 3.26 -6.66
CA GLU A 232 15.30 3.86 -5.76
C GLU A 232 14.78 4.05 -4.32
N TYR A 233 13.48 4.27 -4.15
CA TYR A 233 12.84 4.50 -2.86
C TYR A 233 11.74 3.50 -2.54
N THR A 234 11.65 2.40 -3.30
CA THR A 234 10.58 1.41 -3.15
C THR A 234 11.15 0.03 -2.85
N THR A 235 10.52 -0.66 -1.91
CA THR A 235 10.74 -2.08 -1.61
C THR A 235 9.50 -2.87 -2.01
N ILE A 236 9.68 -3.99 -2.69
CA ILE A 236 8.60 -4.91 -3.03
C ILE A 236 8.70 -6.14 -2.13
N VAL A 237 7.64 -6.42 -1.35
CA VAL A 237 7.48 -7.68 -0.61
C VAL A 237 6.51 -8.54 -1.38
N ALA A 238 6.97 -9.65 -1.94
CA ALA A 238 6.18 -10.45 -2.87
C ALA A 238 5.85 -11.83 -2.31
N SER A 239 4.56 -12.15 -2.28
CA SER A 239 4.06 -13.50 -2.09
C SER A 239 3.12 -13.84 -3.26
N PRO A 240 3.64 -14.44 -4.33
CA PRO A 240 2.84 -14.78 -5.50
C PRO A 240 1.75 -15.83 -5.21
N ALA A 241 0.84 -15.99 -6.17
CA ALA A 241 -0.29 -16.91 -6.03
C ALA A 241 0.13 -18.38 -5.84
N SER A 242 1.30 -18.75 -6.32
CA SER A 242 1.90 -20.09 -6.16
C SER A 242 2.38 -20.38 -4.74
N ASP A 243 2.63 -19.34 -3.93
CA ASP A 243 3.17 -19.52 -2.59
C ASP A 243 2.16 -20.20 -1.65
N PRO A 244 2.64 -20.88 -0.60
CA PRO A 244 1.82 -21.40 0.47
C PRO A 244 0.99 -20.30 1.17
N ALA A 245 -0.12 -20.70 1.78
CA ALA A 245 -1.01 -19.77 2.48
C ALA A 245 -0.29 -18.99 3.61
N GLY A 246 0.66 -19.63 4.30
CA GLY A 246 1.49 -19.00 5.33
C GLY A 246 2.25 -17.76 4.85
N TYR A 247 2.81 -17.82 3.65
CA TYR A 247 3.52 -16.68 3.06
C TYR A 247 2.58 -15.51 2.75
N LYS A 248 1.40 -15.77 2.19
CA LYS A 248 0.38 -14.74 1.93
C LYS A 248 -0.11 -14.09 3.21
N TYR A 249 -0.21 -14.87 4.29
CA TYR A 249 -0.54 -14.36 5.61
C TYR A 249 0.54 -13.41 6.16
N MET A 250 1.83 -13.79 6.03
CA MET A 250 2.96 -13.05 6.62
C MET A 250 3.35 -11.79 5.84
N ALA A 251 3.25 -11.80 4.51
CA ALA A 251 3.75 -10.73 3.65
C ALA A 251 3.37 -9.30 4.12
N PRO A 252 2.12 -9.01 4.51
CA PRO A 252 1.75 -7.69 5.03
C PRO A 252 2.47 -7.31 6.32
N TYR A 253 2.69 -8.27 7.21
CA TYR A 253 3.39 -8.03 8.47
C TYR A 253 4.88 -7.77 8.25
N THR A 254 5.51 -8.47 7.29
CA THR A 254 6.89 -8.22 6.86
C THR A 254 7.06 -6.81 6.33
N GLY A 255 6.21 -6.40 5.39
CA GLY A 255 6.21 -5.02 4.90
C GLY A 255 6.02 -3.99 6.01
N SER A 256 5.09 -4.26 6.94
CA SER A 256 4.85 -3.38 8.09
C SER A 256 6.03 -3.34 9.06
N ALA A 257 6.76 -4.44 9.28
CA ALA A 257 7.93 -4.47 10.14
C ALA A 257 9.07 -3.61 9.56
N ILE A 258 9.31 -3.71 8.24
CA ILE A 258 10.28 -2.86 7.52
C ILE A 258 9.85 -1.39 7.60
N GLY A 259 8.60 -1.08 7.29
CA GLY A 259 8.07 0.28 7.32
C GLY A 259 8.08 0.92 8.70
N GLN A 260 7.74 0.16 9.75
CA GLN A 260 7.81 0.65 11.13
C GLN A 260 9.23 0.98 11.56
N HIS A 261 10.24 0.24 11.10
CA HIS A 261 11.63 0.56 11.38
C HIS A 261 11.95 1.99 10.94
N TRP A 262 11.64 2.33 9.70
CA TRP A 262 11.82 3.67 9.17
C TRP A 262 10.95 4.73 9.86
N MET A 263 9.70 4.40 10.16
CA MET A 263 8.79 5.31 10.87
C MET A 263 9.36 5.70 12.25
N TYR A 264 9.90 4.74 13.01
CA TYR A 264 10.50 5.02 14.33
C TYR A 264 11.87 5.73 14.24
N GLN A 265 12.47 5.80 13.05
CA GLN A 265 13.64 6.66 12.77
C GLN A 265 13.24 8.09 12.36
N GLY A 266 11.97 8.46 12.49
CA GLY A 266 11.49 9.78 12.08
C GLY A 266 11.23 9.93 10.57
N LYS A 267 11.37 8.86 9.79
CA LYS A 267 11.18 8.87 8.33
C LYS A 267 9.70 8.69 7.96
N HIS A 268 9.34 9.08 6.73
CA HIS A 268 7.98 8.90 6.22
C HIS A 268 7.90 7.68 5.31
N VAL A 269 6.86 6.88 5.50
CA VAL A 269 6.65 5.63 4.77
C VAL A 269 5.26 5.62 4.14
N LEU A 270 5.18 5.13 2.93
CA LEU A 270 3.94 4.74 2.25
C LEU A 270 3.97 3.22 2.07
N ILE A 271 2.97 2.52 2.60
CA ILE A 271 2.82 1.08 2.44
C ILE A 271 1.52 0.74 1.74
N VAL A 272 1.62 -0.03 0.67
CA VAL A 272 0.48 -0.54 -0.11
C VAL A 272 0.32 -2.03 0.17
N PHE A 273 -0.89 -2.48 0.45
CA PHE A 273 -1.23 -3.89 0.63
C PHE A 273 -2.15 -4.36 -0.51
N ASP A 274 -1.62 -5.00 -1.53
CA ASP A 274 -2.36 -5.42 -2.72
C ASP A 274 -2.41 -6.95 -2.84
N ASP A 275 -3.47 -7.64 -2.35
CA ASP A 275 -4.62 -7.10 -1.62
C ASP A 275 -4.87 -7.86 -0.29
N LEU A 276 -5.51 -7.21 0.65
CA LEU A 276 -5.85 -7.81 1.95
C LEU A 276 -7.01 -8.84 1.87
N SER A 277 -7.80 -8.85 0.78
CA SER A 277 -8.77 -9.91 0.53
C SER A 277 -8.08 -11.27 0.41
N LYS A 278 -6.93 -11.30 -0.29
CA LYS A 278 -6.12 -12.51 -0.44
C LYS A 278 -5.46 -12.93 0.87
N GLN A 279 -5.03 -11.97 1.69
CA GLN A 279 -4.55 -12.28 3.03
C GLN A 279 -5.63 -12.93 3.88
N ALA A 280 -6.86 -12.40 3.87
CA ALA A 280 -7.98 -12.98 4.62
C ALA A 280 -8.33 -14.39 4.11
N GLU A 281 -8.35 -14.62 2.79
CA GLU A 281 -8.55 -15.95 2.20
C GLU A 281 -7.47 -16.94 2.66
N ALA A 282 -6.20 -16.53 2.66
CA ALA A 282 -5.09 -17.34 3.14
C ALA A 282 -5.21 -17.65 4.63
N TYR A 283 -5.54 -16.66 5.45
CA TYR A 283 -5.76 -16.85 6.88
C TYR A 283 -6.93 -17.77 7.19
N ARG A 284 -8.01 -17.70 6.41
CA ARG A 284 -9.14 -18.63 6.48
C ARG A 284 -8.68 -20.07 6.19
N ALA A 285 -7.91 -20.29 5.13
CA ALA A 285 -7.39 -21.60 4.78
C ALA A 285 -6.50 -22.17 5.89
N VAL A 286 -5.52 -21.40 6.38
CA VAL A 286 -4.65 -21.78 7.51
C VAL A 286 -5.46 -22.10 8.76
N SER A 287 -6.46 -21.27 9.10
CA SER A 287 -7.28 -21.45 10.30
C SER A 287 -8.13 -22.72 10.25
N LEU A 288 -8.68 -23.05 9.08
CA LEU A 288 -9.46 -24.28 8.89
C LEU A 288 -8.56 -25.53 8.99
N LEU A 289 -7.37 -25.50 8.41
CA LEU A 289 -6.39 -26.57 8.50
C LEU A 289 -5.89 -26.76 9.95
N LEU A 290 -5.74 -25.69 10.71
CA LEU A 290 -5.44 -25.69 12.15
C LEU A 290 -6.67 -26.09 13.00
N ARG A 291 -7.77 -26.52 12.40
CA ARG A 291 -9.01 -26.95 13.07
C ARG A 291 -9.65 -25.88 13.96
N ARG A 292 -9.40 -24.60 13.71
CA ARG A 292 -10.07 -23.50 14.40
C ARG A 292 -11.55 -23.44 13.98
N PRO A 293 -12.48 -23.18 14.91
CA PRO A 293 -13.90 -23.13 14.58
C PRO A 293 -14.21 -22.01 13.59
N PRO A 294 -14.90 -22.32 12.46
CA PRO A 294 -15.27 -21.31 11.47
C PRO A 294 -16.43 -20.44 11.96
N GLY A 295 -16.39 -19.14 11.60
CA GLY A 295 -17.46 -18.18 11.77
C GLY A 295 -18.16 -17.85 10.44
N ARG A 296 -18.56 -16.58 10.30
CA ARG A 296 -19.23 -16.06 9.06
C ARG A 296 -18.34 -16.28 7.83
N GLU A 297 -18.92 -16.81 6.76
CA GLU A 297 -18.24 -17.12 5.50
C GLU A 297 -17.01 -18.03 5.69
N ALA A 298 -17.05 -18.88 6.71
CA ALA A 298 -15.96 -19.77 7.14
C ALA A 298 -14.66 -19.04 7.59
N TYR A 299 -14.68 -17.74 7.79
CA TYR A 299 -13.58 -17.02 8.41
C TYR A 299 -13.48 -17.32 9.89
N PRO A 300 -12.27 -17.35 10.48
CA PRO A 300 -12.12 -17.49 11.92
C PRO A 300 -12.63 -16.24 12.65
N GLY A 301 -13.02 -16.39 13.91
CA GLY A 301 -13.62 -15.31 14.72
C GLY A 301 -12.72 -14.08 14.90
N ASP A 302 -11.42 -14.25 14.74
CA ASP A 302 -10.39 -13.21 14.89
C ASP A 302 -9.96 -12.54 13.57
N VAL A 303 -10.67 -12.76 12.46
CA VAL A 303 -10.31 -12.17 11.16
C VAL A 303 -10.37 -10.64 11.19
N PHE A 304 -11.22 -10.02 12.00
CA PHE A 304 -11.20 -8.58 12.23
C PHE A 304 -9.87 -8.14 12.85
N TYR A 305 -9.40 -8.88 13.84
CA TYR A 305 -8.13 -8.60 14.52
C TYR A 305 -6.91 -8.81 13.60
N LEU A 306 -6.97 -9.73 12.64
CA LEU A 306 -5.96 -9.90 11.61
C LEU A 306 -5.64 -8.57 10.90
N HIS A 307 -6.65 -7.87 10.42
CA HIS A 307 -6.49 -6.62 9.69
C HIS A 307 -6.30 -5.41 10.64
N SER A 308 -6.99 -5.38 11.78
CA SER A 308 -6.89 -4.23 12.70
C SER A 308 -5.51 -4.11 13.32
N ARG A 309 -4.90 -5.21 13.80
CA ARG A 309 -3.54 -5.18 14.35
C ARG A 309 -2.47 -4.82 13.31
N LEU A 310 -2.72 -5.13 12.02
CA LEU A 310 -1.87 -4.74 10.91
C LEU A 310 -2.00 -3.24 10.62
N LEU A 311 -3.22 -2.78 10.37
CA LEU A 311 -3.49 -1.42 9.89
C LEU A 311 -3.31 -0.36 10.98
N GLU A 312 -3.56 -0.68 12.25
CA GLU A 312 -3.31 0.23 13.38
C GLU A 312 -1.81 0.57 13.55
N ARG A 313 -0.91 -0.19 12.96
CA ARG A 313 0.53 0.11 12.90
C ARG A 313 0.84 1.33 12.02
N CYS A 314 -0.04 1.65 11.05
CA CYS A 314 0.03 2.86 10.25
C CYS A 314 -0.43 4.05 11.09
N ALA A 315 0.49 4.98 11.35
CA ALA A 315 0.23 6.14 12.21
C ALA A 315 1.20 7.29 11.91
N LYS A 316 0.87 8.48 12.37
CA LYS A 316 1.78 9.61 12.52
C LYS A 316 2.28 9.61 13.97
N LEU A 317 3.58 9.52 14.17
CA LEU A 317 4.19 9.58 15.50
C LEU A 317 4.29 11.03 15.99
N SER A 318 4.31 11.17 17.31
CA SER A 318 4.55 12.46 17.99
C SER A 318 5.97 12.97 17.73
N ASP A 319 6.17 14.27 17.85
CA ASP A 319 7.48 14.90 17.63
C ASP A 319 8.53 14.40 18.64
N ALA A 320 8.10 14.00 19.84
CA ALA A 320 8.98 13.36 20.84
C ALA A 320 9.57 12.00 20.35
N LEU A 321 8.93 11.37 19.39
CA LEU A 321 9.38 10.12 18.76
C LEU A 321 9.94 10.34 17.35
N GLY A 322 10.35 11.57 17.03
CA GLY A 322 10.94 11.93 15.74
C GLY A 322 9.94 12.30 14.65
N GLY A 323 8.63 12.30 14.93
CA GLY A 323 7.60 12.76 13.99
C GLY A 323 7.44 11.92 12.71
N GLY A 324 7.99 10.70 12.66
CA GLY A 324 7.84 9.80 11.51
C GLY A 324 6.40 9.40 11.25
N SER A 325 6.14 8.85 10.07
CA SER A 325 4.79 8.39 9.70
C SER A 325 4.84 7.14 8.83
N MET A 326 3.81 6.31 8.94
CA MET A 326 3.54 5.22 8.01
C MET A 326 2.10 5.35 7.52
N THR A 327 1.93 5.65 6.24
CA THR A 327 0.63 5.78 5.58
C THR A 327 0.26 4.47 4.93
N GLY A 328 -0.90 3.92 5.24
CA GLY A 328 -1.37 2.65 4.71
C GLY A 328 -2.40 2.83 3.61
N LEU A 329 -2.18 2.18 2.47
CA LEU A 329 -3.14 2.03 1.39
C LEU A 329 -3.52 0.54 1.25
N PRO A 330 -4.40 0.01 2.11
CA PRO A 330 -4.95 -1.31 1.91
C PRO A 330 -5.86 -1.35 0.69
N ILE A 331 -5.76 -2.44 -0.08
CA ILE A 331 -6.63 -2.72 -1.21
C ILE A 331 -7.56 -3.87 -0.84
N ILE A 332 -8.84 -3.71 -1.13
CA ILE A 332 -9.87 -4.75 -0.99
C ILE A 332 -10.56 -4.95 -2.33
N GLU A 333 -10.71 -6.21 -2.74
CA GLU A 333 -11.48 -6.59 -3.90
C GLU A 333 -12.93 -6.88 -3.51
N THR A 334 -13.89 -6.23 -4.19
CA THR A 334 -15.32 -6.53 -4.09
C THR A 334 -15.77 -7.43 -5.24
N LYS A 335 -16.98 -7.96 -5.11
CA LYS A 335 -17.68 -8.69 -6.17
C LYS A 335 -19.02 -7.99 -6.43
N ALA A 336 -19.29 -7.62 -7.67
CA ALA A 336 -20.51 -6.91 -8.07
C ALA A 336 -20.75 -5.60 -7.26
N ASN A 337 -19.69 -4.86 -6.96
CA ASN A 337 -19.71 -3.63 -6.16
C ASN A 337 -20.29 -3.81 -4.72
N ASP A 338 -20.36 -5.05 -4.21
CA ASP A 338 -20.91 -5.31 -2.88
C ASP A 338 -19.89 -4.94 -1.77
N VAL A 339 -20.08 -3.78 -1.18
CA VAL A 339 -19.31 -3.29 -0.02
C VAL A 339 -19.85 -3.80 1.31
N SER A 340 -21.01 -4.48 1.32
CA SER A 340 -21.64 -5.02 2.53
C SER A 340 -21.13 -6.42 2.90
N ALA A 341 -20.30 -7.03 2.06
CA ALA A 341 -19.64 -8.29 2.34
C ALA A 341 -18.77 -8.22 3.61
N TYR A 342 -18.42 -9.37 4.17
CA TYR A 342 -17.82 -9.44 5.50
C TYR A 342 -16.45 -8.75 5.59
N ILE A 343 -15.52 -9.06 4.70
CA ILE A 343 -14.17 -8.46 4.73
C ILE A 343 -14.20 -6.97 4.36
N PRO A 344 -14.90 -6.50 3.31
CA PRO A 344 -15.05 -5.08 3.04
C PRO A 344 -15.54 -4.26 4.22
N THR A 345 -16.62 -4.68 4.88
CA THR A 345 -17.17 -3.96 6.05
C THR A 345 -16.19 -3.86 7.21
N ASN A 346 -15.43 -4.93 7.48
CA ASN A 346 -14.41 -4.92 8.50
C ASN A 346 -13.32 -3.88 8.20
N VAL A 347 -12.78 -3.86 6.99
CA VAL A 347 -11.67 -2.97 6.64
C VAL A 347 -12.14 -1.51 6.52
N ILE A 348 -13.34 -1.24 6.01
CA ILE A 348 -13.96 0.10 6.03
C ILE A 348 -14.03 0.66 7.47
N SER A 349 -14.37 -0.19 8.45
CA SER A 349 -14.46 0.25 9.85
C SER A 349 -13.10 0.52 10.50
N ILE A 350 -12.04 -0.18 10.08
CA ILE A 350 -10.67 -0.02 10.60
C ILE A 350 -9.98 1.21 10.01
N THR A 351 -10.31 1.58 8.77
CA THR A 351 -9.61 2.63 8.02
C THR A 351 -10.18 4.03 8.26
N ASP A 352 -9.40 5.05 7.93
CA ASP A 352 -9.76 6.47 8.08
C ASP A 352 -10.47 7.03 6.85
N GLY A 353 -11.10 6.16 6.07
CA GLY A 353 -11.85 6.47 4.87
C GLY A 353 -11.57 5.49 3.74
N GLN A 354 -12.31 5.63 2.66
CA GLN A 354 -12.22 4.77 1.48
C GLN A 354 -12.27 5.56 0.17
N ILE A 355 -11.52 5.10 -0.80
CA ILE A 355 -11.61 5.44 -2.22
C ILE A 355 -12.35 4.29 -2.89
N PHE A 356 -13.60 4.52 -3.28
CA PHE A 356 -14.43 3.51 -3.92
C PHE A 356 -14.35 3.62 -5.44
N LEU A 357 -13.97 2.52 -6.10
CA LEU A 357 -13.88 2.41 -7.55
C LEU A 357 -15.07 1.63 -8.08
N GLN A 358 -15.89 2.29 -8.90
CA GLN A 358 -17.12 1.73 -9.43
C GLN A 358 -16.91 1.18 -10.84
N SER A 359 -17.39 -0.04 -11.09
CA SER A 359 -17.27 -0.71 -12.39
C SER A 359 -17.99 0.04 -13.51
N ASP A 360 -19.15 0.63 -13.21
CA ASP A 360 -19.92 1.38 -14.21
C ASP A 360 -19.19 2.63 -14.69
N LEU A 361 -18.53 3.36 -13.79
CA LEU A 361 -17.70 4.51 -14.16
C LEU A 361 -16.49 4.08 -15.00
N PHE A 362 -15.85 2.95 -14.62
CA PHE A 362 -14.75 2.40 -15.40
C PHE A 362 -15.15 2.04 -16.82
N ASN A 363 -16.30 1.37 -16.99
CA ASN A 363 -16.85 0.98 -18.27
C ASN A 363 -17.33 2.20 -19.10
N ALA A 364 -17.77 3.27 -18.43
CA ALA A 364 -18.09 4.55 -19.06
C ALA A 364 -16.86 5.40 -19.40
N ASN A 365 -15.65 4.81 -19.33
CA ASN A 365 -14.37 5.47 -19.61
C ASN A 365 -14.03 6.65 -18.67
N GLN A 366 -14.64 6.71 -17.48
CA GLN A 366 -14.23 7.59 -16.41
C GLN A 366 -13.06 6.95 -15.66
N ARG A 367 -11.84 7.42 -15.90
CA ARG A 367 -10.61 6.89 -15.30
C ARG A 367 -9.76 8.02 -14.69
N PRO A 368 -9.43 7.95 -13.38
CA PRO A 368 -9.80 6.89 -12.42
C PRO A 368 -11.30 6.81 -12.15
N ALA A 369 -11.80 5.59 -11.94
CA ALA A 369 -13.22 5.30 -11.77
C ALA A 369 -13.72 5.60 -10.34
N VAL A 370 -13.29 6.70 -9.75
CA VAL A 370 -13.58 7.09 -8.37
C VAL A 370 -15.00 7.57 -8.24
N ASP A 371 -15.79 6.89 -7.42
CA ASP A 371 -17.08 7.41 -7.00
C ASP A 371 -16.93 8.39 -5.84
N VAL A 372 -16.98 9.68 -6.16
CA VAL A 372 -16.83 10.77 -5.18
C VAL A 372 -17.99 10.88 -4.20
N GLY A 373 -19.13 10.25 -4.51
CA GLY A 373 -20.33 10.27 -3.65
C GLY A 373 -20.15 9.44 -2.39
N ILE A 374 -19.62 8.22 -2.55
CA ILE A 374 -19.44 7.25 -1.47
C ILE A 374 -18.00 7.17 -0.95
N SER A 375 -17.06 7.81 -1.65
CA SER A 375 -15.68 7.91 -1.19
C SER A 375 -15.54 8.99 -0.11
N VAL A 376 -14.77 8.68 0.93
CA VAL A 376 -14.62 9.53 2.11
C VAL A 376 -13.17 9.55 2.56
N SER A 377 -12.68 10.71 2.98
CA SER A 377 -11.49 10.86 3.82
C SER A 377 -11.91 11.46 5.16
N ARG A 378 -11.64 10.74 6.26
CA ARG A 378 -11.96 11.23 7.61
C ARG A 378 -10.99 12.30 8.10
N VAL A 379 -9.82 12.40 7.48
CA VAL A 379 -8.83 13.47 7.73
C VAL A 379 -9.23 14.73 6.94
N GLY A 380 -9.63 14.55 5.69
CA GLY A 380 -10.15 15.61 4.85
C GLY A 380 -9.19 16.79 4.67
N GLY A 381 -9.71 18.01 4.70
CA GLY A 381 -8.95 19.24 4.44
C GLY A 381 -7.80 19.54 5.43
N ALA A 382 -7.64 18.77 6.52
CA ALA A 382 -6.45 18.86 7.37
C ALA A 382 -5.19 18.31 6.65
N ALA A 383 -5.37 17.41 5.69
CA ALA A 383 -4.31 16.81 4.87
C ALA A 383 -4.18 17.49 3.49
N GLN A 384 -4.68 18.70 3.31
CA GLN A 384 -4.55 19.45 2.06
C GLN A 384 -3.70 20.70 2.25
N PRO A 385 -2.86 21.07 1.27
CA PRO A 385 -2.29 22.41 1.19
C PRO A 385 -3.41 23.46 1.12
N LYS A 386 -3.15 24.66 1.63
CA LYS A 386 -4.14 25.73 1.65
C LYS A 386 -4.68 26.08 0.26
N ALA A 387 -3.81 26.07 -0.75
CA ALA A 387 -4.17 26.30 -2.14
C ALA A 387 -5.21 25.28 -2.63
N MET A 388 -4.94 23.97 -2.45
CA MET A 388 -5.87 22.92 -2.85
C MET A 388 -7.19 23.00 -2.08
N LYS A 389 -7.14 23.22 -0.76
CA LYS A 389 -8.33 23.36 0.06
C LYS A 389 -9.23 24.51 -0.41
N LYS A 390 -8.62 25.61 -0.88
CA LYS A 390 -9.35 26.77 -1.40
C LYS A 390 -10.08 26.46 -2.70
N VAL A 391 -9.42 25.82 -3.66
CA VAL A 391 -9.98 25.56 -4.99
C VAL A 391 -10.91 24.36 -5.04
N ALA A 392 -10.68 23.34 -4.22
CA ALA A 392 -11.46 22.12 -4.19
C ALA A 392 -12.70 22.18 -3.28
N GLY A 393 -12.86 23.24 -2.48
CA GLY A 393 -13.89 23.31 -1.42
C GLY A 393 -15.32 23.10 -1.91
N THR A 394 -15.64 23.52 -3.11
CA THR A 394 -16.98 23.39 -3.72
C THR A 394 -17.09 22.24 -4.72
N LEU A 395 -15.96 21.66 -5.16
CA LEU A 395 -15.91 20.69 -6.27
C LEU A 395 -16.79 19.47 -6.02
N LYS A 396 -16.69 18.88 -4.82
CA LYS A 396 -17.49 17.69 -4.46
C LYS A 396 -19.00 17.99 -4.49
N LEU A 397 -19.41 19.15 -4.02
CA LEU A 397 -20.80 19.58 -4.03
C LEU A 397 -21.29 19.82 -5.47
N THR A 398 -20.50 20.51 -6.30
CA THR A 398 -20.81 20.77 -7.70
C THR A 398 -21.01 19.46 -8.48
N LEU A 399 -20.14 18.48 -8.29
CA LEU A 399 -20.27 17.15 -8.93
C LEU A 399 -21.46 16.35 -8.40
N ALA A 400 -21.80 16.45 -7.12
CA ALA A 400 -22.98 15.82 -6.55
C ALA A 400 -24.28 16.42 -7.16
N GLN A 401 -24.34 17.75 -7.27
CA GLN A 401 -25.43 18.45 -7.93
C GLN A 401 -25.55 18.05 -9.41
N TYR A 402 -24.44 18.03 -10.14
CA TYR A 402 -24.40 17.58 -11.53
C TYR A 402 -25.01 16.17 -11.69
N ARG A 403 -24.57 15.19 -10.88
CA ARG A 403 -25.09 13.81 -10.94
C ARG A 403 -26.58 13.74 -10.68
N SER A 404 -27.08 14.49 -9.70
CA SER A 404 -28.49 14.58 -9.40
C SER A 404 -29.29 15.16 -10.58
N MET A 405 -28.79 16.27 -11.17
CA MET A 405 -29.46 16.94 -12.29
C MET A 405 -29.34 16.14 -13.58
N ALA A 406 -28.21 15.48 -13.84
CA ALA A 406 -28.05 14.66 -15.04
C ALA A 406 -29.08 13.52 -15.11
N ALA A 407 -29.40 12.91 -13.96
CA ALA A 407 -30.45 11.91 -13.88
C ALA A 407 -31.85 12.47 -14.24
N PHE A 408 -32.16 13.71 -13.84
CA PHE A 408 -33.41 14.37 -14.19
C PHE A 408 -33.44 14.89 -15.64
N ALA A 409 -32.31 15.39 -16.15
CA ALA A 409 -32.19 15.93 -17.50
C ALA A 409 -32.52 14.91 -18.60
N MET A 410 -32.34 13.62 -18.33
CA MET A 410 -32.74 12.54 -19.25
C MET A 410 -34.27 12.47 -19.50
N PHE A 411 -35.07 13.04 -18.60
CA PHE A 411 -36.54 12.99 -18.66
C PHE A 411 -37.19 14.36 -18.89
N ALA A 412 -36.44 15.46 -18.83
CA ALA A 412 -36.96 16.82 -18.95
C ALA A 412 -36.75 17.38 -20.37
N SER A 413 -37.84 17.82 -21.02
CA SER A 413 -37.80 18.43 -22.36
C SER A 413 -37.32 19.88 -22.37
N ASP A 414 -37.50 20.62 -21.26
CA ASP A 414 -37.09 22.02 -21.11
C ASP A 414 -36.34 22.25 -19.80
N LEU A 415 -35.07 22.63 -19.92
CA LEU A 415 -34.24 23.01 -18.80
C LEU A 415 -34.05 24.53 -18.76
N ASP A 416 -34.14 25.13 -17.59
CA ASP A 416 -33.82 26.54 -17.40
C ASP A 416 -32.33 26.83 -17.66
N ALA A 417 -31.99 28.10 -17.91
CA ALA A 417 -30.63 28.49 -18.26
C ALA A 417 -29.62 28.25 -17.12
N ALA A 418 -30.03 28.27 -15.85
CA ALA A 418 -29.18 28.03 -14.71
C ALA A 418 -28.82 26.53 -14.58
N THR A 419 -29.80 25.67 -14.68
CA THR A 419 -29.66 24.21 -14.69
C THR A 419 -28.78 23.76 -15.86
N ARG A 420 -28.97 24.35 -17.05
CA ARG A 420 -28.16 24.04 -18.23
C ARG A 420 -26.69 24.39 -18.00
N ARG A 421 -26.36 25.55 -17.41
CA ARG A 421 -24.97 25.93 -17.07
C ARG A 421 -24.35 24.97 -16.06
N GLN A 422 -25.12 24.55 -15.04
CA GLN A 422 -24.61 23.61 -14.03
C GLN A 422 -24.31 22.23 -14.65
N LEU A 423 -25.16 21.76 -15.58
CA LEU A 423 -24.91 20.52 -16.33
C LEU A 423 -23.66 20.64 -17.21
N THR A 424 -23.55 21.74 -17.98
CA THR A 424 -22.39 22.03 -18.82
C THR A 424 -21.09 22.02 -17.99
N ARG A 425 -21.07 22.75 -16.88
CA ARG A 425 -19.92 22.81 -16.00
C ARG A 425 -19.58 21.47 -15.37
N GLY A 426 -20.59 20.73 -14.89
CA GLY A 426 -20.39 19.42 -14.29
C GLY A 426 -19.82 18.38 -15.26
N GLU A 427 -20.28 18.39 -16.50
CA GLU A 427 -19.77 17.53 -17.57
C GLU A 427 -18.28 17.80 -17.85
N ARG A 428 -17.89 19.08 -17.98
CA ARG A 428 -16.49 19.46 -18.21
C ARG A 428 -15.61 19.17 -17.00
N LEU A 429 -16.11 19.33 -15.78
CA LEU A 429 -15.39 18.94 -14.57
C LEU A 429 -15.19 17.43 -14.49
N MET A 430 -16.19 16.62 -14.89
CA MET A 430 -16.01 15.17 -14.97
C MET A 430 -14.95 14.78 -16.00
N GLU A 431 -14.90 15.45 -17.15
CA GLU A 431 -13.86 15.23 -18.16
C GLU A 431 -12.47 15.67 -17.64
N LEU A 432 -12.37 16.84 -17.01
CA LEU A 432 -11.15 17.37 -16.43
C LEU A 432 -10.53 16.41 -15.40
N LEU A 433 -11.35 15.68 -14.64
CA LEU A 433 -10.90 14.73 -13.62
C LEU A 433 -10.39 13.40 -14.20
N LYS A 434 -10.55 13.17 -15.50
CA LYS A 434 -9.92 12.02 -16.16
C LYS A 434 -8.41 12.20 -16.21
N GLN A 435 -7.70 11.11 -15.98
CA GLN A 435 -6.25 11.12 -15.93
C GLN A 435 -5.70 9.76 -16.38
N PRO A 436 -4.74 9.72 -17.32
CA PRO A 436 -4.08 8.48 -17.72
C PRO A 436 -3.30 7.87 -16.57
N GLN A 437 -3.05 6.55 -16.64
CA GLN A 437 -2.17 5.86 -15.69
C GLN A 437 -0.73 6.32 -15.85
N SER A 438 0.03 6.26 -14.75
CA SER A 438 1.45 6.60 -14.69
C SER A 438 1.77 8.06 -15.10
N THR A 439 0.81 8.95 -14.93
CA THR A 439 0.96 10.38 -15.19
C THR A 439 0.47 11.20 -13.99
N PRO A 440 1.14 11.09 -12.83
CA PRO A 440 0.77 11.91 -11.68
C PRO A 440 1.04 13.40 -11.96
N TYR A 441 0.14 14.27 -11.51
CA TYR A 441 0.26 15.72 -11.59
C TYR A 441 0.87 16.28 -10.32
N ALA A 442 1.77 17.27 -10.46
CA ALA A 442 2.23 18.07 -9.34
C ALA A 442 1.07 18.80 -8.65
N MET A 443 1.21 19.13 -7.39
CA MET A 443 0.12 19.75 -6.61
C MET A 443 -0.29 21.12 -7.16
N GLU A 444 0.67 21.93 -7.58
CA GLU A 444 0.47 23.24 -8.20
C GLU A 444 -0.30 23.12 -9.52
N ASP A 445 0.01 22.14 -10.34
CA ASP A 445 -0.71 21.86 -11.60
C ASP A 445 -2.16 21.45 -11.34
N GLN A 446 -2.38 20.59 -10.34
CA GLN A 446 -3.72 20.21 -9.92
C GLN A 446 -4.53 21.41 -9.43
N VAL A 447 -3.90 22.32 -8.66
CA VAL A 447 -4.55 23.54 -8.16
C VAL A 447 -4.96 24.43 -9.32
N ALA A 448 -4.09 24.65 -10.29
CA ALA A 448 -4.40 25.48 -11.48
C ALA A 448 -5.52 24.86 -12.32
N SER A 449 -5.45 23.54 -12.58
CA SER A 449 -6.47 22.80 -13.34
C SER A 449 -7.85 22.87 -12.68
N ILE A 450 -7.93 22.61 -11.37
CA ILE A 450 -9.20 22.63 -10.65
C ILE A 450 -9.73 24.06 -10.52
N TRP A 451 -8.85 25.03 -10.26
CA TRP A 451 -9.24 26.45 -10.23
C TRP A 451 -9.87 26.91 -11.55
N MET A 452 -9.24 26.58 -12.68
CA MET A 452 -9.76 26.84 -14.03
C MET A 452 -11.16 26.25 -14.23
N GLY A 453 -11.33 24.97 -13.92
CA GLY A 453 -12.61 24.27 -14.10
C GLY A 453 -13.73 24.80 -13.20
N THR A 454 -13.42 25.06 -11.93
CA THR A 454 -14.42 25.56 -10.96
C THR A 454 -14.83 27.02 -11.22
N ASN A 455 -13.95 27.82 -11.80
CA ASN A 455 -14.25 29.21 -12.17
C ASN A 455 -14.91 29.37 -13.55
N GLY A 456 -15.18 28.29 -14.28
CA GLY A 456 -16.00 28.28 -15.49
C GLY A 456 -15.26 28.58 -16.78
N TYR A 457 -13.95 28.54 -16.80
CA TYR A 457 -13.14 28.74 -18.02
C TYR A 457 -13.24 27.56 -19.01
N LEU A 458 -13.95 26.50 -18.64
CA LEU A 458 -14.23 25.35 -19.50
C LEU A 458 -15.66 25.36 -20.07
N ASP A 459 -16.53 26.28 -19.65
CA ASP A 459 -17.95 26.24 -19.98
C ASP A 459 -18.21 26.39 -21.51
N ASP A 460 -17.33 27.06 -22.24
CA ASP A 460 -17.35 27.29 -23.70
C ASP A 460 -16.37 26.40 -24.49
N ILE A 461 -15.68 25.48 -23.81
CA ILE A 461 -14.80 24.51 -24.43
C ILE A 461 -15.55 23.22 -24.71
N GLU A 462 -15.38 22.62 -25.90
CA GLU A 462 -15.95 21.32 -26.20
C GLU A 462 -15.42 20.24 -25.27
N VAL A 463 -16.26 19.26 -24.89
CA VAL A 463 -15.89 18.21 -23.93
C VAL A 463 -14.65 17.42 -24.41
N SER A 464 -14.56 17.15 -25.71
CA SER A 464 -13.42 16.48 -26.35
C SER A 464 -12.10 17.23 -26.21
N ASP A 465 -12.15 18.55 -26.06
CA ASP A 465 -10.99 19.41 -26.01
C ASP A 465 -10.54 19.79 -24.59
N VAL A 466 -11.31 19.42 -23.55
CA VAL A 466 -11.03 19.80 -22.16
C VAL A 466 -9.61 19.39 -21.72
N LEU A 467 -9.21 18.14 -21.95
CA LEU A 467 -7.88 17.66 -21.55
C LEU A 467 -6.75 18.26 -22.39
N ARG A 468 -7.03 18.58 -23.67
CA ARG A 468 -6.08 19.29 -24.54
C ARG A 468 -5.89 20.73 -24.09
N PHE A 469 -7.00 21.41 -23.74
CA PHE A 469 -6.98 22.74 -23.18
C PHE A 469 -6.22 22.79 -21.85
N GLU A 470 -6.49 21.86 -20.94
CA GLU A 470 -5.77 21.73 -19.67
C GLU A 470 -4.26 21.63 -19.88
N ARG A 471 -3.82 20.71 -20.75
CA ARG A 471 -2.41 20.50 -21.04
C ARG A 471 -1.76 21.77 -21.60
N GLY A 472 -2.38 22.39 -22.59
CA GLY A 472 -1.87 23.63 -23.18
C GLY A 472 -1.81 24.78 -22.18
N LEU A 473 -2.78 24.86 -21.26
CA LEU A 473 -2.73 25.86 -20.19
C LEU A 473 -1.56 25.61 -19.23
N LEU A 474 -1.36 24.37 -18.78
CA LEU A 474 -0.25 24.03 -17.88
C LEU A 474 1.11 24.33 -18.55
N ASP A 475 1.27 23.95 -19.82
CA ASP A 475 2.48 24.27 -20.60
C ASP A 475 2.70 25.79 -20.70
N HIS A 476 1.62 26.56 -20.93
CA HIS A 476 1.67 28.01 -20.95
C HIS A 476 2.09 28.62 -19.60
N LEU A 477 1.52 28.10 -18.49
CA LEU A 477 1.84 28.55 -17.14
C LEU A 477 3.28 28.26 -16.76
N HIS A 478 3.79 27.07 -17.08
CA HIS A 478 5.19 26.71 -16.84
C HIS A 478 6.18 27.55 -17.67
N ALA A 479 5.82 27.90 -18.91
CA ALA A 479 6.68 28.64 -19.80
C ALA A 479 6.70 30.17 -19.55
N ASN A 480 5.55 30.75 -19.15
CA ASN A 480 5.32 32.19 -19.19
C ASN A 480 4.96 32.82 -17.84
N SER A 481 4.88 32.01 -16.76
CA SER A 481 4.43 32.49 -15.45
C SER A 481 5.22 31.87 -14.31
N THR A 482 5.39 32.60 -13.22
CA THR A 482 5.98 32.09 -11.97
C THR A 482 4.90 31.67 -10.94
N VAL A 483 3.62 31.63 -11.36
CA VAL A 483 2.50 31.36 -10.46
C VAL A 483 2.57 29.95 -9.90
N LEU A 484 2.88 28.95 -10.73
CA LEU A 484 3.02 27.56 -10.31
C LEU A 484 4.17 27.39 -9.32
N ASP A 485 5.33 28.00 -9.58
CA ASP A 485 6.47 27.99 -8.65
C ASP A 485 6.12 28.63 -7.30
N THR A 486 5.33 29.70 -7.31
CA THR A 486 4.86 30.36 -6.08
C THR A 486 3.92 29.47 -5.29
N ILE A 487 2.99 28.78 -5.95
CA ILE A 487 2.08 27.81 -5.31
C ILE A 487 2.87 26.63 -4.76
N ALA A 488 3.82 26.09 -5.50
CA ALA A 488 4.68 24.99 -5.08
C ALA A 488 5.51 25.35 -3.83
N ALA A 489 6.08 26.54 -3.80
CA ALA A 489 6.92 27.01 -2.71
C ALA A 489 6.14 27.34 -1.43
N THR A 490 4.94 27.93 -1.55
CA THR A 490 4.15 28.44 -0.42
C THR A 490 3.06 27.46 0.06
N GLY A 491 2.60 26.57 -0.83
CA GLY A 491 1.41 25.74 -0.60
C GLY A 491 0.12 26.55 -0.44
N ASP A 492 0.13 27.83 -0.78
CA ASP A 492 -0.99 28.75 -0.59
C ASP A 492 -1.38 29.46 -1.91
N LEU A 493 -2.63 29.86 -2.01
CA LEU A 493 -3.16 30.67 -3.11
C LEU A 493 -3.61 32.02 -2.52
N THR A 494 -2.65 32.94 -2.37
CA THR A 494 -2.93 34.29 -1.90
C THR A 494 -3.77 35.06 -2.92
N LYS A 495 -4.34 36.20 -2.54
CA LYS A 495 -5.12 37.04 -3.47
C LYS A 495 -4.30 37.49 -4.68
N ASP A 496 -3.04 37.87 -4.45
CA ASP A 496 -2.13 38.31 -5.51
C ASP A 496 -1.76 37.16 -6.45
N THR A 497 -1.50 35.96 -5.88
CA THR A 497 -1.21 34.75 -6.65
C THR A 497 -2.44 34.30 -7.45
N GLU A 498 -3.63 34.40 -6.88
CA GLU A 498 -4.89 34.06 -7.55
C GLU A 498 -5.21 35.04 -8.69
N GLU A 499 -4.94 36.34 -8.50
CA GLU A 499 -5.11 37.34 -9.56
C GLU A 499 -4.09 37.11 -10.70
N ALA A 500 -2.85 36.78 -10.37
CA ALA A 500 -1.85 36.41 -11.36
C ALA A 500 -2.25 35.16 -12.15
N LEU A 501 -2.75 34.11 -11.46
CA LEU A 501 -3.28 32.90 -12.08
C LEU A 501 -4.45 33.23 -13.01
N LYS A 502 -5.39 34.04 -12.55
CA LYS A 502 -6.54 34.49 -13.31
C LYS A 502 -6.11 35.19 -14.61
N ASN A 503 -5.20 36.14 -14.53
CA ASN A 503 -4.72 36.87 -15.71
C ASN A 503 -4.05 35.96 -16.73
N ALA A 504 -3.22 35.01 -16.29
CA ALA A 504 -2.56 34.05 -17.16
C ALA A 504 -3.57 33.05 -17.79
N VAL A 505 -4.57 32.59 -17.05
CA VAL A 505 -5.64 31.72 -17.58
C VAL A 505 -6.49 32.48 -18.59
N GLU A 506 -6.88 33.75 -18.33
CA GLU A 506 -7.65 34.58 -19.25
C GLU A 506 -6.89 34.90 -20.53
N GLU A 507 -5.57 35.10 -20.44
CA GLU A 507 -4.70 35.29 -21.59
C GLU A 507 -4.69 34.05 -22.48
N PHE A 508 -4.40 32.88 -21.90
CA PHE A 508 -4.39 31.61 -22.63
C PHE A 508 -5.78 31.27 -23.22
N HIS A 509 -6.86 31.48 -22.47
CA HIS A 509 -8.22 31.23 -22.93
C HIS A 509 -8.57 32.10 -24.16
N ARG A 510 -8.18 33.39 -24.17
CA ARG A 510 -8.35 34.25 -25.34
C ARG A 510 -7.53 33.77 -26.54
N GLN A 511 -6.29 33.36 -26.31
CA GLN A 511 -5.42 32.79 -27.36
C GLN A 511 -6.05 31.52 -27.96
N TRP A 512 -6.55 30.63 -27.11
CA TRP A 512 -7.21 29.41 -27.54
C TRP A 512 -8.44 29.67 -28.41
N LEU A 513 -9.32 30.57 -27.98
CA LEU A 513 -10.52 30.92 -28.76
C LEU A 513 -10.19 31.64 -30.06
N SER A 514 -9.12 32.47 -30.09
CA SER A 514 -8.71 33.22 -31.30
C SER A 514 -7.97 32.35 -32.33
N ALA A 515 -7.26 31.31 -31.88
CA ALA A 515 -6.58 30.36 -32.77
C ALA A 515 -7.54 29.57 -33.67
N GLY A 516 -8.85 29.78 -33.46
CA GLY A 516 -9.92 29.21 -34.25
C GLY A 516 -9.92 27.69 -34.14
N ARG A 517 -11.02 27.09 -33.85
CA ARG A 517 -11.30 25.68 -33.87
C ARG A 517 -10.76 25.00 -35.14
N GLY A 518 -9.42 24.97 -35.29
CA GLY A 518 -8.77 24.39 -36.46
C GLY A 518 -8.83 22.88 -36.40
N VAL A 519 -9.56 22.30 -37.30
CA VAL A 519 -9.66 20.85 -37.55
C VAL A 519 -8.31 20.23 -37.93
N SER A 520 -7.25 21.05 -38.16
CA SER A 520 -5.93 20.63 -38.62
C SER A 520 -4.99 20.09 -37.51
N ASP A 521 -5.25 20.39 -36.22
CA ASP A 521 -4.35 19.96 -35.13
C ASP A 521 -4.70 18.59 -34.53
N LEU A 522 -5.85 18.01 -34.92
CA LEU A 522 -6.24 16.66 -34.51
C LEU A 522 -5.36 15.56 -35.14
N GLU A 523 -4.85 15.80 -36.35
CA GLU A 523 -4.00 14.81 -37.05
C GLU A 523 -2.58 14.74 -36.51
N GLU A 524 -1.99 15.86 -36.00
CA GLU A 524 -0.61 15.86 -35.48
C GLU A 524 -0.52 15.22 -34.07
N GLY A 525 -1.53 15.36 -33.23
CA GLY A 525 -1.57 14.74 -31.89
C GLY A 525 -1.76 13.23 -31.93
N GLU A 526 -2.60 12.74 -32.83
CA GLU A 526 -2.83 11.30 -33.04
C GLU A 526 -1.63 10.65 -33.75
N VAL A 527 -1.04 11.31 -34.74
CA VAL A 527 0.17 10.85 -35.45
C VAL A 527 1.39 10.81 -34.50
N SER A 528 1.50 11.75 -33.55
CA SER A 528 2.56 11.71 -32.53
C SER A 528 2.37 10.56 -31.54
N ALA A 529 1.14 10.29 -31.10
CA ALA A 529 0.82 9.17 -30.20
C ALA A 529 0.97 7.79 -30.89
N GLU A 530 0.62 7.70 -32.18
CA GLU A 530 0.84 6.49 -32.98
C GLU A 530 2.33 6.29 -33.31
N ARG A 531 3.09 7.34 -33.65
CA ARG A 531 4.53 7.24 -33.87
C ARG A 531 5.24 6.80 -32.59
N THR A 532 4.89 7.33 -31.44
CA THR A 532 5.48 6.89 -30.16
C THR A 532 5.13 5.43 -29.85
N ARG A 533 3.91 4.97 -30.17
CA ARG A 533 3.53 3.56 -30.04
C ARG A 533 4.24 2.66 -31.05
N GLU A 534 4.43 3.11 -32.29
CA GLU A 534 5.18 2.37 -33.31
C GLU A 534 6.68 2.30 -33.01
N GLU A 535 7.31 3.37 -32.50
CA GLU A 535 8.70 3.38 -32.07
C GLU A 535 8.96 2.45 -30.88
N ILE A 536 8.05 2.44 -29.89
CA ILE A 536 8.07 1.49 -28.78
C ILE A 536 7.87 0.05 -29.26
N SER A 537 7.03 -0.16 -30.28
CA SER A 537 6.80 -1.47 -30.90
C SER A 537 8.00 -1.95 -31.72
N ARG A 538 8.66 -1.05 -32.47
CA ARG A 538 9.85 -1.37 -33.27
C ARG A 538 11.11 -1.58 -32.44
N GLY A 539 11.24 -0.86 -31.29
CA GLY A 539 12.32 -1.08 -30.33
C GLY A 539 12.29 -2.47 -29.70
N ARG A 540 11.10 -3.05 -29.52
CA ARG A 540 10.94 -4.42 -28.98
C ARG A 540 11.20 -5.55 -29.98
N THR A 541 11.22 -5.26 -31.29
CA THR A 541 11.49 -6.28 -32.34
C THR A 541 12.96 -6.31 -32.78
N SER A 542 13.77 -5.30 -32.48
CA SER A 542 15.20 -5.27 -32.83
C SER A 542 16.14 -5.91 -31.76
N GLU A 543 15.61 -6.23 -30.58
CA GLU A 543 16.37 -6.98 -29.55
C GLU A 543 16.13 -8.51 -29.56
N LYS A 544 15.42 -9.02 -30.60
CA LYS A 544 15.15 -10.45 -30.79
C LYS A 544 15.65 -10.98 -32.16
N ALA A 545 16.70 -10.39 -32.73
CA ALA A 545 17.39 -10.94 -33.88
C ALA A 545 18.86 -11.23 -33.54
#